data_1d887d1441fad2d6969c0407205d4e50
#
_entry.id   1d887d1441fad2d6969c0407205d4e50
#
_cell.length_a   1.000
_cell.length_b   1.000
_cell.length_c   1.000
_cell.angle_alpha   90.00
_cell.angle_beta   90.00
_cell.angle_gamma   90.00
#
_symmetry.space_group_name_H-M   'P 1'
#
loop_
_entity.id
_entity.type
_entity.pdbx_description
1 polymer ?
#
loop_
_entity_poly.entity_id
_entity_poly.type
_entity_poly.pdbx_seq_one_letter_code
_entity_poly.pdbx_strand_id
1 'polypeptide(L)'
;TLNWRLREGLEAIRTILDGFRGQGSLARDLNRLSQFLRIRVEEELLPVLTGRVVWASYIEWPARAESRAQLVGLEVHNSEQARELVSRLAERFANVFQKEESGAYAFFVAQQPLGPRSSGTEDPRRLTFGCVDGWILVADRKSAFQRALATLEGTSPGLAESPEFRQMASRVDERVNPLELASMTYEFPRENLRYLFELAQTDEGRRRLEEAASTQRWAQAILSFTNKQGLPPFAVIEKYLVPQGSVLLSDESGLHYLTFTFREVPEEGNSKKP
;
A
#
# COMPACT_ATOMS: atom_id res chain seq x y z
N THR A 1 3.85 5.02 -5.75
CA THR A 1 5.08 5.70 -5.31
C THR A 1 4.79 7.16 -5.08
N LEU A 2 5.30 7.74 -4.03
CA LEU A 2 5.25 9.16 -3.70
C LEU A 2 6.69 9.67 -3.61
N ASN A 3 7.02 10.75 -4.30
CA ASN A 3 8.29 11.46 -4.19
C ASN A 3 8.07 12.77 -3.44
N TRP A 4 8.62 12.86 -2.26
CA TRP A 4 8.44 14.03 -1.43
C TRP A 4 9.77 14.74 -1.14
N ARG A 5 9.82 16.03 -1.38
CA ARG A 5 10.88 16.88 -0.84
C ARG A 5 10.60 17.09 0.64
N LEU A 6 11.09 16.18 1.49
CA LEU A 6 10.67 16.07 2.90
C LEU A 6 10.71 17.39 3.65
N ARG A 7 11.76 18.19 3.51
CA ARG A 7 11.88 19.46 4.22
C ARG A 7 10.82 20.46 3.77
N GLU A 8 10.71 20.66 2.46
CA GLU A 8 9.74 21.60 1.88
C GLU A 8 8.31 21.14 2.14
N GLY A 9 8.05 19.83 2.02
CA GLY A 9 6.76 19.21 2.31
C GLY A 9 6.36 19.36 3.78
N LEU A 10 7.28 19.15 4.71
CA LEU A 10 7.03 19.37 6.14
C LEU A 10 6.74 20.84 6.47
N GLU A 11 7.43 21.79 5.85
CA GLU A 11 7.14 23.22 6.02
C GLU A 11 5.75 23.57 5.47
N ALA A 12 5.37 23.03 4.30
CA ALA A 12 4.04 23.22 3.74
C ALA A 12 2.95 22.63 4.66
N ILE A 13 3.15 21.40 5.14
CA ILE A 13 2.23 20.75 6.10
C ILE A 13 2.17 21.54 7.40
N ARG A 14 3.29 22.03 7.91
CA ARG A 14 3.33 22.88 9.10
C ARG A 14 2.45 24.11 8.91
N THR A 15 2.63 24.81 7.80
CA THR A 15 1.83 26.00 7.47
C THR A 15 0.34 25.70 7.39
N ILE A 16 -0.03 24.62 6.71
CA ILE A 16 -1.42 24.19 6.56
C ILE A 16 -2.02 23.82 7.92
N LEU A 17 -1.36 22.95 8.68
CA LEU A 17 -1.88 22.48 9.97
C LEU A 17 -1.95 23.59 11.00
N ASP A 18 -0.96 24.48 11.02
CA ASP A 18 -0.97 25.63 11.91
C ASP A 18 -2.10 26.61 11.57
N GLY A 19 -2.47 26.74 10.30
CA GLY A 19 -3.64 27.50 9.87
C GLY A 19 -4.98 26.90 10.32
N PHE A 20 -5.11 25.56 10.31
CA PHE A 20 -6.37 24.87 10.67
C PHE A 20 -6.48 24.48 12.14
N ARG A 21 -5.38 24.10 12.79
CA ARG A 21 -5.35 23.53 14.14
C ARG A 21 -4.64 24.39 15.16
N GLY A 22 -4.14 25.57 14.75
CA GLY A 22 -3.37 26.49 15.56
C GLY A 22 -1.85 26.22 15.56
N GLN A 23 -1.08 27.26 15.84
CA GLN A 23 0.37 27.24 15.78
C GLN A 23 1.02 26.09 16.55
N GLY A 24 2.03 25.46 15.95
CA GLY A 24 2.79 24.36 16.53
C GLY A 24 2.05 23.02 16.55
N SER A 25 0.95 22.87 15.80
CA SER A 25 0.18 21.62 15.77
C SER A 25 1.00 20.43 15.24
N LEU A 26 1.75 20.61 14.15
CA LEU A 26 2.65 19.58 13.63
C LEU A 26 3.75 19.23 14.62
N ALA A 27 4.37 20.22 15.24
CA ALA A 27 5.42 19.99 16.24
C ALA A 27 4.90 19.19 17.43
N ARG A 28 3.68 19.46 17.90
CA ARG A 28 3.03 18.66 18.96
C ARG A 28 2.81 17.21 18.53
N ASP A 29 2.35 16.98 17.30
CA ASP A 29 2.12 15.65 16.79
C ASP A 29 3.42 14.87 16.58
N LEU A 30 4.48 15.52 16.06
CA LEU A 30 5.82 14.92 15.95
C LEU A 30 6.45 14.65 17.34
N ASN A 31 6.23 15.52 18.31
CA ASN A 31 6.67 15.27 19.69
C ASN A 31 5.94 14.09 20.33
N ARG A 32 4.63 13.93 20.12
CA ARG A 32 3.88 12.76 20.57
C ARG A 32 4.40 11.49 19.93
N LEU A 33 4.65 11.53 18.61
CA LEU A 33 5.23 10.39 17.88
C LEU A 33 6.63 10.08 18.41
N SER A 34 7.46 11.10 18.67
CA SER A 34 8.80 10.94 19.26
C SER A 34 8.73 10.31 20.64
N GLN A 35 7.79 10.71 21.48
CA GLN A 35 7.57 10.13 22.81
C GLN A 35 7.10 8.66 22.69
N PHE A 36 6.15 8.37 21.77
CA PHE A 36 5.65 7.02 21.52
C PHE A 36 6.76 6.10 21.02
N LEU A 37 7.51 6.52 20.00
CA LEU A 37 8.62 5.75 19.42
C LEU A 37 9.88 5.79 20.28
N ARG A 38 9.96 6.69 21.27
CA ARG A 38 11.14 6.95 22.11
C ARG A 38 12.39 7.29 21.28
N ILE A 39 12.20 7.98 20.15
CA ILE A 39 13.25 8.55 19.30
C ILE A 39 12.89 9.99 18.96
N ARG A 40 13.89 10.79 18.63
CA ARG A 40 13.64 12.14 18.12
C ARG A 40 13.36 12.06 16.63
N VAL A 41 12.07 12.05 16.25
CA VAL A 41 11.63 11.83 14.86
C VAL A 41 12.27 12.85 13.92
N GLU A 42 12.27 14.13 14.27
CA GLU A 42 12.85 15.21 13.42
C GLU A 42 14.37 15.11 13.29
N GLU A 43 15.07 14.61 14.29
CA GLU A 43 16.54 14.59 14.33
C GLU A 43 17.14 13.23 13.97
N GLU A 44 16.43 12.13 14.23
CA GLU A 44 16.96 10.78 14.05
C GLU A 44 16.30 10.02 12.88
N LEU A 45 14.98 10.20 12.65
CA LEU A 45 14.27 9.47 11.59
C LEU A 45 14.24 10.26 10.27
N LEU A 46 13.77 11.51 10.29
CA LEU A 46 13.60 12.28 9.07
C LEU A 46 14.89 12.48 8.26
N PRO A 47 16.07 12.71 8.87
CA PRO A 47 17.32 12.84 8.12
C PRO A 47 17.79 11.56 7.42
N VAL A 48 17.31 10.39 7.86
CA VAL A 48 17.64 9.11 7.25
C VAL A 48 16.83 8.88 5.97
N LEU A 49 15.66 9.50 5.83
CA LEU A 49 14.72 9.29 4.73
C LEU A 49 15.05 10.19 3.53
N THR A 50 14.93 9.64 2.31
CA THR A 50 15.04 10.42 1.06
C THR A 50 13.78 11.22 0.74
N GLY A 51 12.62 10.79 1.26
CA GLY A 51 11.30 11.31 0.92
C GLY A 51 10.55 10.47 -0.10
N ARG A 52 11.17 9.42 -0.64
CA ARG A 52 10.49 8.48 -1.51
C ARG A 52 9.75 7.45 -0.67
N VAL A 53 8.45 7.33 -0.96
CA VAL A 53 7.57 6.39 -0.27
C VAL A 53 6.90 5.48 -1.30
N VAL A 54 6.89 4.20 -1.02
CA VAL A 54 6.15 3.19 -1.78
C VAL A 54 5.07 2.61 -0.88
N TRP A 55 3.86 2.55 -1.39
CA TRP A 55 2.77 1.85 -0.74
C TRP A 55 2.24 0.77 -1.68
N ALA A 56 2.23 -0.47 -1.21
CA ALA A 56 1.66 -1.61 -1.91
C ALA A 56 0.52 -2.22 -1.10
N SER A 57 -0.54 -2.60 -1.80
CA SER A 57 -1.66 -3.34 -1.24
C SER A 57 -1.95 -4.52 -2.16
N TYR A 58 -2.13 -5.70 -1.60
CA TYR A 58 -2.48 -6.90 -2.35
C TYR A 58 -3.45 -7.78 -1.55
N ILE A 59 -4.05 -8.72 -2.24
CA ILE A 59 -5.08 -9.59 -1.67
C ILE A 59 -4.49 -10.98 -1.52
N GLU A 60 -4.62 -11.55 -0.32
CA GLU A 60 -4.32 -12.95 -0.03
C GLU A 60 -5.58 -13.76 -0.20
N TRP A 61 -5.53 -14.77 -1.05
CA TRP A 61 -6.66 -15.65 -1.32
C TRP A 61 -6.69 -16.84 -0.35
N PRO A 62 -7.87 -17.33 0.01
CA PRO A 62 -9.21 -16.94 -0.41
C PRO A 62 -9.68 -15.61 0.16
N ALA A 63 -10.67 -14.96 -0.50
CA ALA A 63 -11.22 -13.69 -0.08
C ALA A 63 -11.88 -13.77 1.29
N ARG A 64 -11.33 -13.03 2.26
CA ARG A 64 -11.86 -12.85 3.62
C ARG A 64 -11.77 -11.37 3.96
N ALA A 65 -12.45 -10.92 4.98
CA ALA A 65 -12.43 -9.51 5.39
C ALA A 65 -11.01 -8.97 5.68
N GLU A 66 -10.14 -9.82 6.18
CA GLU A 66 -8.75 -9.48 6.49
C GLU A 66 -7.75 -9.80 5.38
N SER A 67 -8.18 -10.30 4.21
CA SER A 67 -7.28 -10.76 3.14
C SER A 67 -6.47 -9.64 2.49
N ARG A 68 -6.84 -8.37 2.71
CA ARG A 68 -6.03 -7.25 2.20
C ARG A 68 -4.80 -7.04 3.07
N ALA A 69 -3.64 -7.26 2.50
CA ALA A 69 -2.34 -7.01 3.09
C ALA A 69 -1.78 -5.67 2.59
N GLN A 70 -1.02 -4.99 3.43
CA GLN A 70 -0.43 -3.70 3.13
C GLN A 70 1.06 -3.69 3.47
N LEU A 71 1.82 -3.03 2.61
CA LEU A 71 3.25 -2.80 2.77
C LEU A 71 3.55 -1.33 2.46
N VAL A 72 4.34 -0.70 3.32
CA VAL A 72 4.90 0.63 3.12
C VAL A 72 6.41 0.51 3.08
N GLY A 73 7.05 1.09 2.08
CA GLY A 73 8.50 1.24 1.97
C GLY A 73 8.88 2.71 2.07
N LEU A 74 9.84 3.02 2.91
CA LEU A 74 10.45 4.34 3.05
C LEU A 74 11.90 4.25 2.59
N GLU A 75 12.24 4.93 1.50
CA GLU A 75 13.60 4.92 0.98
C GLU A 75 14.54 5.71 1.90
N VAL A 76 15.77 5.20 2.09
CA VAL A 76 16.75 5.77 3.00
C VAL A 76 18.03 6.16 2.27
N HIS A 77 18.67 7.24 2.73
CA HIS A 77 19.97 7.68 2.20
C HIS A 77 21.12 6.72 2.55
N ASN A 78 21.04 6.10 3.73
CA ASN A 78 22.08 5.22 4.23
C ASN A 78 21.45 4.01 4.93
N SER A 79 21.63 2.84 4.34
CA SER A 79 21.06 1.57 4.84
C SER A 79 21.64 1.14 6.19
N GLU A 80 22.89 1.49 6.50
CA GLU A 80 23.53 1.13 7.77
C GLU A 80 22.91 1.94 8.91
N GLN A 81 22.81 3.25 8.75
CA GLN A 81 22.15 4.13 9.74
C GLN A 81 20.67 3.75 9.94
N ALA A 82 19.96 3.43 8.84
CA ALA A 82 18.58 2.99 8.91
C ALA A 82 18.43 1.67 9.65
N ARG A 83 19.33 0.70 9.41
CA ARG A 83 19.35 -0.59 10.09
C ARG A 83 19.62 -0.44 11.59
N GLU A 84 20.56 0.42 11.95
CA GLU A 84 20.84 0.73 13.35
C GLU A 84 19.63 1.40 14.03
N LEU A 85 18.99 2.37 13.37
CA LEU A 85 17.78 3.02 13.88
C LEU A 85 16.63 2.01 14.11
N VAL A 86 16.37 1.15 13.12
CA VAL A 86 15.36 0.09 13.19
C VAL A 86 15.66 -0.89 14.33
N SER A 87 16.92 -1.30 14.49
CA SER A 87 17.34 -2.20 15.58
C SER A 87 17.15 -1.55 16.95
N ARG A 88 17.56 -0.30 17.13
CA ARG A 88 17.34 0.45 18.36
C ARG A 88 15.84 0.62 18.70
N LEU A 89 15.01 0.85 17.70
CA LEU A 89 13.56 0.88 17.89
C LEU A 89 13.04 -0.46 18.39
N ALA A 90 13.42 -1.55 17.76
CA ALA A 90 12.98 -2.89 18.14
C ALA A 90 13.46 -3.28 19.55
N GLU A 91 14.69 -2.95 19.92
CA GLU A 91 15.24 -3.20 21.27
C GLU A 91 14.44 -2.45 22.34
N ARG A 92 14.03 -1.22 22.08
CA ARG A 92 13.20 -0.43 23.03
C ARG A 92 11.82 -1.05 23.25
N PHE A 93 11.34 -1.82 22.30
CA PHE A 93 10.07 -2.54 22.35
C PHE A 93 10.26 -4.06 22.30
N ALA A 94 11.34 -4.58 22.90
CA ALA A 94 11.67 -6.01 22.87
C ALA A 94 10.57 -6.92 23.47
N ASN A 95 9.74 -6.38 24.35
CA ASN A 95 8.57 -7.07 24.87
C ASN A 95 7.36 -7.10 23.91
N VAL A 96 7.43 -6.33 22.82
CA VAL A 96 6.35 -6.22 21.80
C VAL A 96 6.76 -6.91 20.52
N PHE A 97 8.04 -6.84 20.14
CA PHE A 97 8.56 -7.35 18.90
C PHE A 97 9.55 -8.49 19.11
N GLN A 98 9.46 -9.50 18.26
CA GLN A 98 10.40 -10.58 18.15
C GLN A 98 11.27 -10.38 16.91
N LYS A 99 12.59 -10.52 17.07
CA LYS A 99 13.53 -10.53 15.94
C LYS A 99 13.42 -11.85 15.19
N GLU A 100 13.33 -11.77 13.88
CA GLU A 100 13.43 -12.88 12.96
C GLU A 100 14.45 -12.58 11.86
N GLU A 101 14.90 -13.62 11.16
CA GLU A 101 15.87 -13.49 10.07
C GLU A 101 15.39 -14.26 8.84
N SER A 102 15.65 -13.71 7.66
CA SER A 102 15.44 -14.35 6.37
C SER A 102 16.60 -13.97 5.44
N GLY A 103 17.38 -14.96 5.02
CA GLY A 103 18.59 -14.71 4.26
C GLY A 103 19.54 -13.76 4.99
N ALA A 104 19.91 -12.67 4.35
CA ALA A 104 20.82 -11.65 4.91
C ALA A 104 20.07 -10.57 5.74
N TYR A 105 18.74 -10.65 5.87
CA TYR A 105 17.94 -9.58 6.44
C TYR A 105 17.35 -9.96 7.79
N ALA A 106 17.56 -9.07 8.79
CA ALA A 106 16.88 -9.15 10.07
C ALA A 106 15.64 -8.23 10.03
N PHE A 107 14.54 -8.73 10.58
CA PHE A 107 13.28 -7.99 10.69
C PHE A 107 12.58 -8.30 12.01
N PHE A 108 11.59 -7.52 12.35
CA PHE A 108 10.91 -7.57 13.64
C PHE A 108 9.41 -7.76 13.43
N VAL A 109 8.84 -8.72 14.15
CA VAL A 109 7.42 -9.11 14.07
C VAL A 109 6.76 -8.85 15.41
N ALA A 110 5.63 -8.17 15.42
CA ALA A 110 4.84 -7.98 16.63
C ALA A 110 4.37 -9.34 17.19
N GLN A 111 4.56 -9.54 18.49
CA GLN A 111 4.13 -10.78 19.17
C GLN A 111 2.60 -10.90 19.23
N GLN A 112 1.91 -9.76 19.31
CA GLN A 112 0.46 -9.71 19.35
C GLN A 112 -0.12 -9.25 18.02
N PRO A 113 -1.25 -9.83 17.59
CA PRO A 113 -1.96 -9.37 16.38
C PRO A 113 -2.49 -7.95 16.52
N LEU A 114 -2.55 -7.24 15.40
CA LEU A 114 -3.25 -5.97 15.28
C LEU A 114 -4.76 -6.23 15.17
N GLY A 115 -5.54 -5.78 16.16
CA GLY A 115 -6.99 -5.92 16.15
C GLY A 115 -7.50 -7.24 16.74
N PRO A 116 -8.83 -7.45 16.72
CA PRO A 116 -9.45 -8.65 17.25
C PRO A 116 -8.99 -9.88 16.44
N ARG A 117 -8.76 -10.99 17.13
CA ARG A 117 -8.45 -12.27 16.47
C ARG A 117 -9.67 -12.73 15.67
N SER A 118 -9.56 -12.70 14.34
CA SER A 118 -10.51 -13.43 13.50
C SER A 118 -10.18 -14.92 13.57
N SER A 119 -11.17 -15.71 13.90
CA SER A 119 -11.04 -17.17 13.91
C SER A 119 -10.80 -17.65 12.45
N GLY A 120 -9.64 -18.25 12.21
CA GLY A 120 -9.36 -18.95 10.96
C GLY A 120 -8.39 -18.29 9.98
N THR A 121 -7.65 -17.26 10.35
CA THR A 121 -6.50 -16.76 9.56
C THR A 121 -5.20 -17.45 10.02
N GLU A 122 -4.53 -18.11 9.07
CA GLU A 122 -3.22 -18.75 9.31
C GLU A 122 -2.13 -17.69 9.57
N ASP A 123 -2.23 -16.50 8.94
CA ASP A 123 -1.34 -15.37 9.16
C ASP A 123 -2.11 -14.16 9.72
N PRO A 124 -2.17 -14.03 11.05
CA PRO A 124 -2.83 -12.90 11.69
C PRO A 124 -2.09 -11.60 11.36
N ARG A 125 -2.84 -10.49 11.27
CA ARG A 125 -2.24 -9.16 11.07
C ARG A 125 -1.28 -8.84 12.22
N ARG A 126 0.01 -8.88 11.92
CA ARG A 126 1.08 -8.55 12.86
C ARG A 126 2.01 -7.52 12.24
N LEU A 127 2.12 -6.37 12.88
CA LEU A 127 3.08 -5.36 12.42
C LEU A 127 4.45 -5.97 12.27
N THR A 128 4.99 -5.89 11.06
CA THR A 128 6.31 -6.42 10.71
C THR A 128 7.12 -5.32 10.07
N PHE A 129 8.35 -5.11 10.50
CA PHE A 129 9.20 -4.08 9.93
C PHE A 129 10.68 -4.47 9.94
N GLY A 130 11.44 -3.87 9.05
CA GLY A 130 12.88 -4.11 8.91
C GLY A 130 13.53 -3.15 7.92
N CYS A 131 14.84 -3.17 7.86
CA CYS A 131 15.62 -2.42 6.86
C CYS A 131 16.21 -3.38 5.82
N VAL A 132 15.86 -3.18 4.55
CA VAL A 132 16.21 -4.06 3.43
C VAL A 132 16.61 -3.20 2.24
N ASP A 133 17.82 -3.38 1.72
CA ASP A 133 18.34 -2.78 0.48
C ASP A 133 17.96 -1.29 0.24
N GLY A 134 18.24 -0.45 1.22
CA GLY A 134 17.96 0.98 1.09
C GLY A 134 16.52 1.38 1.41
N TRP A 135 15.73 0.46 1.97
CA TRP A 135 14.35 0.71 2.36
C TRP A 135 14.08 0.31 3.81
N ILE A 136 13.37 1.14 4.54
CA ILE A 136 12.65 0.69 5.74
C ILE A 136 11.29 0.19 5.27
N LEU A 137 11.06 -1.10 5.41
CA LEU A 137 9.80 -1.76 5.07
C LEU A 137 8.95 -1.92 6.33
N VAL A 138 7.67 -1.60 6.21
CA VAL A 138 6.66 -1.80 7.27
C VAL A 138 5.45 -2.48 6.65
N ALA A 139 5.05 -3.62 7.20
CA ALA A 139 3.92 -4.40 6.72
C ALA A 139 2.92 -4.66 7.85
N ASP A 140 1.64 -4.80 7.52
CA ASP A 140 0.59 -5.12 8.48
C ASP A 140 0.52 -6.62 8.80
N ARG A 141 1.34 -7.45 8.08
CA ARG A 141 1.50 -8.89 8.34
C ARG A 141 2.84 -9.40 7.83
N LYS A 142 3.26 -10.52 8.41
CA LYS A 142 4.56 -11.13 8.10
C LYS A 142 4.65 -11.62 6.65
N SER A 143 3.59 -12.24 6.11
CA SER A 143 3.53 -12.70 4.72
C SER A 143 3.79 -11.57 3.71
N ALA A 144 3.24 -10.38 3.97
CA ALA A 144 3.47 -9.21 3.15
C ALA A 144 4.95 -8.79 3.11
N PHE A 145 5.58 -8.78 4.27
CA PHE A 145 7.00 -8.48 4.39
C PHE A 145 7.86 -9.54 3.68
N GLN A 146 7.58 -10.82 3.91
CA GLN A 146 8.29 -11.93 3.28
C GLN A 146 8.14 -11.93 1.75
N ARG A 147 6.96 -11.57 1.24
CA ARG A 147 6.74 -11.42 -0.21
C ARG A 147 7.60 -10.31 -0.80
N ALA A 148 7.76 -9.19 -0.10
CA ALA A 148 8.67 -8.12 -0.54
C ALA A 148 10.12 -8.58 -0.56
N LEU A 149 10.57 -9.34 0.46
CA LEU A 149 11.90 -9.95 0.46
C LEU A 149 12.09 -10.89 -0.73
N ALA A 150 11.15 -11.81 -0.97
CA ALA A 150 11.22 -12.74 -2.09
C ALA A 150 11.29 -12.03 -3.46
N THR A 151 10.61 -10.89 -3.61
CA THR A 151 10.71 -10.06 -4.81
C THR A 151 12.07 -9.39 -4.95
N LEU A 152 12.64 -8.87 -3.86
CA LEU A 152 13.98 -8.26 -3.87
C LEU A 152 15.07 -9.29 -4.15
N GLU A 153 14.93 -10.51 -3.62
CA GLU A 153 15.83 -11.63 -3.87
C GLU A 153 15.65 -12.28 -5.26
N GLY A 154 14.67 -11.82 -6.06
CA GLY A 154 14.38 -12.36 -7.38
C GLY A 154 13.74 -13.75 -7.37
N THR A 155 13.27 -14.24 -6.21
CA THR A 155 12.59 -15.54 -6.08
C THR A 155 11.09 -15.47 -6.33
N SER A 156 10.53 -14.25 -6.38
CA SER A 156 9.14 -13.96 -6.73
C SER A 156 9.09 -12.82 -7.75
N PRO A 157 8.21 -12.89 -8.77
CA PRO A 157 8.12 -11.84 -9.78
C PRO A 157 7.73 -10.50 -9.16
N GLY A 158 8.42 -9.44 -9.60
CA GLY A 158 8.13 -8.07 -9.21
C GLY A 158 7.14 -7.37 -10.15
N LEU A 159 6.60 -6.26 -9.70
CA LEU A 159 5.71 -5.43 -10.51
C LEU A 159 6.38 -4.97 -11.83
N ALA A 160 7.68 -4.71 -11.79
CA ALA A 160 8.47 -4.33 -12.98
C ALA A 160 8.53 -5.42 -14.07
N GLU A 161 8.16 -6.65 -13.74
CA GLU A 161 8.09 -7.75 -14.71
C GLU A 161 6.74 -7.81 -15.42
N SER A 162 5.68 -7.16 -14.88
CA SER A 162 4.38 -7.07 -15.52
C SER A 162 4.46 -6.28 -16.83
N PRO A 163 4.01 -6.85 -17.96
CA PRO A 163 4.01 -6.15 -19.25
C PRO A 163 3.20 -4.85 -19.20
N GLU A 164 2.07 -4.86 -18.52
CA GLU A 164 1.18 -3.71 -18.39
C GLU A 164 1.85 -2.60 -17.59
N PHE A 165 2.53 -2.96 -16.50
CA PHE A 165 3.29 -1.99 -15.70
C PHE A 165 4.44 -1.39 -16.50
N ARG A 166 5.19 -2.21 -17.24
CA ARG A 166 6.27 -1.72 -18.12
C ARG A 166 5.76 -0.78 -19.19
N GLN A 167 4.61 -1.09 -19.78
CA GLN A 167 3.99 -0.21 -20.78
C GLN A 167 3.57 1.13 -20.15
N MET A 168 3.05 1.13 -18.92
CA MET A 168 2.74 2.36 -18.20
C MET A 168 4.00 3.15 -17.89
N ALA A 169 5.02 2.50 -17.32
CA ALA A 169 6.29 3.15 -16.97
C ALA A 169 6.94 3.81 -18.21
N SER A 170 6.99 3.11 -19.35
CA SER A 170 7.49 3.68 -20.61
C SER A 170 6.72 4.93 -21.03
N ARG A 171 5.39 4.93 -20.92
CA ARG A 171 4.58 6.12 -21.27
C ARG A 171 4.79 7.28 -20.30
N VAL A 172 5.03 6.99 -19.03
CA VAL A 172 5.39 8.01 -18.04
C VAL A 172 6.74 8.60 -18.37
N ASP A 173 7.76 7.76 -18.63
CA ASP A 173 9.11 8.20 -18.97
C ASP A 173 9.15 9.06 -20.26
N GLU A 174 8.28 8.76 -21.24
CA GLU A 174 8.18 9.54 -22.49
C GLU A 174 7.54 10.91 -22.32
N ARG A 175 6.70 11.12 -21.29
CA ARG A 175 5.82 12.29 -21.18
C ARG A 175 6.04 13.13 -19.93
N VAL A 176 6.76 12.59 -18.98
CA VAL A 176 6.87 13.16 -17.63
C VAL A 176 8.31 13.49 -17.32
N ASN A 177 8.56 14.74 -16.96
CA ASN A 177 9.84 15.10 -16.37
C ASN A 177 9.93 14.46 -14.96
N PRO A 178 10.92 13.60 -14.69
CA PRO A 178 11.07 12.94 -13.39
C PRO A 178 11.13 13.90 -12.19
N LEU A 179 11.61 15.13 -12.40
CA LEU A 179 11.70 16.17 -11.35
C LEU A 179 10.35 16.75 -10.96
N GLU A 180 9.33 16.61 -11.82
CA GLU A 180 7.97 17.07 -11.60
C GLU A 180 7.07 15.96 -11.05
N LEU A 181 7.52 14.71 -11.08
CA LEU A 181 6.75 13.56 -10.63
C LEU A 181 6.58 13.57 -9.10
N ALA A 182 5.41 13.98 -8.64
CA ALA A 182 5.04 13.96 -7.23
C ALA A 182 4.56 12.57 -6.78
N SER A 183 3.71 11.91 -7.58
CA SER A 183 3.30 10.54 -7.29
C SER A 183 2.97 9.74 -8.55
N MET A 184 3.09 8.42 -8.43
CA MET A 184 2.66 7.46 -9.45
C MET A 184 1.88 6.33 -8.76
N THR A 185 0.71 6.02 -9.29
CA THR A 185 -0.15 4.93 -8.83
C THR A 185 -0.38 3.93 -9.96
N TYR A 186 -0.38 2.67 -9.63
CA TYR A 186 -0.75 1.58 -10.52
C TYR A 186 -1.76 0.67 -9.82
N GLU A 187 -2.85 0.37 -10.49
CA GLU A 187 -3.98 -0.35 -9.91
C GLU A 187 -4.41 -1.52 -10.81
N PHE A 188 -4.81 -2.60 -10.15
CA PHE A 188 -5.46 -3.76 -10.73
C PHE A 188 -6.94 -3.79 -10.32
N PRO A 189 -7.84 -3.12 -11.03
CA PRO A 189 -9.26 -3.07 -10.66
C PRO A 189 -9.91 -4.46 -10.65
N ARG A 190 -9.45 -5.37 -11.52
CA ARG A 190 -9.89 -6.77 -11.59
C ARG A 190 -9.73 -7.48 -10.25
N GLU A 191 -8.53 -7.44 -9.66
CA GLU A 191 -8.23 -8.10 -8.39
C GLU A 191 -9.05 -7.50 -7.23
N ASN A 192 -9.13 -6.17 -7.17
CA ASN A 192 -9.90 -5.49 -6.15
C ASN A 192 -11.39 -5.80 -6.22
N LEU A 193 -11.97 -5.79 -7.43
CA LEU A 193 -13.39 -6.06 -7.60
C LEU A 193 -13.71 -7.55 -7.40
N ARG A 194 -12.83 -8.45 -7.85
CA ARG A 194 -12.94 -9.88 -7.59
C ARG A 194 -12.97 -10.17 -6.09
N TYR A 195 -12.07 -9.56 -5.34
CA TYR A 195 -12.04 -9.67 -3.89
C TYR A 195 -13.37 -9.25 -3.25
N LEU A 196 -13.89 -8.08 -3.62
CA LEU A 196 -15.17 -7.59 -3.11
C LEU A 196 -16.33 -8.51 -3.51
N PHE A 197 -16.30 -9.01 -4.74
CA PHE A 197 -17.31 -9.92 -5.28
C PHE A 197 -17.32 -11.27 -4.54
N GLU A 198 -16.17 -11.88 -4.33
CA GLU A 198 -16.05 -13.14 -3.59
C GLU A 198 -16.36 -12.95 -2.10
N LEU A 199 -15.89 -11.83 -1.49
CA LEU A 199 -16.20 -11.51 -0.11
C LEU A 199 -17.72 -11.37 0.10
N ALA A 200 -18.43 -10.69 -0.81
CA ALA A 200 -19.88 -10.53 -0.73
C ALA A 200 -20.67 -11.85 -0.79
N GLN A 201 -20.05 -12.91 -1.31
CA GLN A 201 -20.64 -14.25 -1.34
C GLN A 201 -20.42 -15.05 -0.04
N THR A 202 -19.53 -14.59 0.85
CA THR A 202 -19.32 -15.22 2.15
C THR A 202 -20.34 -14.73 3.17
N ASP A 203 -20.63 -15.58 4.18
CA ASP A 203 -21.54 -15.19 5.28
C ASP A 203 -21.00 -13.96 6.05
N GLU A 204 -19.69 -13.87 6.21
CA GLU A 204 -19.04 -12.71 6.84
C GLU A 204 -19.25 -11.44 6.03
N GLY A 205 -18.99 -11.49 4.72
CA GLY A 205 -19.18 -10.34 3.83
C GLY A 205 -20.63 -9.88 3.77
N ARG A 206 -21.58 -10.83 3.73
CA ARG A 206 -23.00 -10.53 3.77
C ARG A 206 -23.38 -9.83 5.08
N ARG A 207 -22.96 -10.36 6.23
CA ARG A 207 -23.21 -9.72 7.53
C ARG A 207 -22.64 -8.30 7.58
N ARG A 208 -21.41 -8.09 7.14
CA ARG A 208 -20.80 -6.75 7.09
C ARG A 208 -21.54 -5.80 6.16
N LEU A 209 -22.04 -6.29 5.04
CA LEU A 209 -22.86 -5.50 4.12
C LEU A 209 -24.21 -5.12 4.76
N GLU A 210 -24.85 -6.03 5.50
CA GLU A 210 -26.06 -5.79 6.27
C GLU A 210 -25.84 -4.74 7.38
N GLU A 211 -24.74 -4.85 8.13
CA GLU A 211 -24.33 -3.86 9.13
C GLU A 211 -24.12 -2.49 8.50
N ALA A 212 -23.36 -2.42 7.38
CA ALA A 212 -23.15 -1.17 6.65
C ALA A 212 -24.46 -0.59 6.07
N ALA A 213 -25.39 -1.44 5.63
CA ALA A 213 -26.69 -1.03 5.08
C ALA A 213 -27.59 -0.35 6.14
N SER A 214 -27.35 -0.59 7.43
CA SER A 214 -28.06 0.11 8.50
C SER A 214 -27.77 1.62 8.54
N THR A 215 -26.62 2.06 8.04
CA THR A 215 -26.14 3.44 8.13
C THR A 215 -25.79 4.07 6.78
N GLN A 216 -25.57 3.28 5.73
CA GLN A 216 -25.04 3.74 4.46
C GLN A 216 -25.95 3.36 3.28
N ARG A 217 -26.43 4.36 2.54
CA ARG A 217 -27.34 4.18 1.39
C ARG A 217 -26.78 3.32 0.26
N TRP A 218 -25.48 3.42 -0.01
CA TRP A 218 -24.85 2.61 -1.06
C TRP A 218 -24.88 1.11 -0.70
N ALA A 219 -24.67 0.75 0.58
CA ALA A 219 -24.74 -0.62 1.04
C ALA A 219 -26.17 -1.18 0.97
N GLN A 220 -27.20 -0.35 1.29
CA GLN A 220 -28.59 -0.70 1.08
C GLN A 220 -28.91 -0.99 -0.38
N ALA A 221 -28.41 -0.16 -1.30
CA ALA A 221 -28.61 -0.37 -2.74
C ALA A 221 -27.98 -1.68 -3.21
N ILE A 222 -26.75 -1.97 -2.82
CA ILE A 222 -26.08 -3.23 -3.15
C ILE A 222 -26.83 -4.43 -2.56
N LEU A 223 -27.18 -4.38 -1.28
CA LEU A 223 -27.92 -5.46 -0.62
C LEU A 223 -29.27 -5.70 -1.28
N SER A 224 -30.01 -4.65 -1.62
CA SER A 224 -31.29 -4.78 -2.30
C SER A 224 -31.17 -5.37 -3.70
N PHE A 225 -30.12 -5.02 -4.41
CA PHE A 225 -29.81 -5.58 -5.74
C PHE A 225 -29.43 -7.08 -5.64
N THR A 226 -28.52 -7.42 -4.76
CA THR A 226 -28.05 -8.80 -4.57
C THR A 226 -29.16 -9.74 -4.11
N ASN A 227 -30.07 -9.27 -3.24
CA ASN A 227 -31.21 -10.06 -2.76
C ASN A 227 -32.29 -10.28 -3.84
N LYS A 228 -32.45 -9.34 -4.78
CA LYS A 228 -33.48 -9.45 -5.82
C LYS A 228 -33.05 -10.23 -7.06
N GLN A 229 -31.80 -10.04 -7.49
CA GLN A 229 -31.34 -10.52 -8.79
C GLN A 229 -30.14 -11.47 -8.71
N GLY A 230 -29.51 -11.55 -7.53
CA GLY A 230 -28.22 -12.21 -7.38
C GLY A 230 -27.08 -11.40 -8.01
N LEU A 231 -25.85 -11.78 -7.73
CA LEU A 231 -24.69 -11.21 -8.40
C LEU A 231 -24.50 -11.91 -9.76
N PRO A 232 -24.32 -11.15 -10.86
CA PRO A 232 -23.98 -11.76 -12.14
C PRO A 232 -22.64 -12.51 -12.02
N PRO A 233 -22.34 -13.51 -12.86
CA PRO A 233 -21.02 -14.15 -12.86
C PRO A 233 -19.91 -13.10 -13.03
N PHE A 234 -18.84 -13.18 -12.24
CA PHE A 234 -17.73 -12.22 -12.28
C PHE A 234 -17.14 -12.07 -13.69
N ALA A 235 -17.06 -13.16 -14.45
CA ALA A 235 -16.60 -13.18 -15.84
C ALA A 235 -17.31 -12.20 -16.77
N VAL A 236 -18.55 -11.79 -16.45
CA VAL A 236 -19.30 -10.81 -17.27
C VAL A 236 -18.70 -9.42 -17.15
N ILE A 237 -18.20 -9.05 -15.96
CA ILE A 237 -17.64 -7.73 -15.68
C ILE A 237 -16.11 -7.72 -15.79
N GLU A 238 -15.45 -8.84 -15.59
CA GLU A 238 -13.99 -8.97 -15.56
C GLU A 238 -13.31 -8.39 -16.80
N LYS A 239 -13.88 -8.64 -17.99
CA LYS A 239 -13.37 -8.15 -19.27
C LYS A 239 -13.32 -6.62 -19.43
N TYR A 240 -14.01 -5.87 -18.56
CA TYR A 240 -13.99 -4.42 -18.55
C TYR A 240 -13.03 -3.83 -17.51
N LEU A 241 -12.41 -4.69 -16.69
CA LEU A 241 -11.55 -4.31 -15.58
C LEU A 241 -10.09 -4.39 -16.03
N VAL A 242 -9.67 -3.36 -16.72
CA VAL A 242 -8.30 -3.26 -17.23
C VAL A 242 -7.39 -2.53 -16.23
N PRO A 243 -6.08 -2.84 -16.20
CA PRO A 243 -5.12 -2.13 -15.38
C PRO A 243 -5.16 -0.62 -15.64
N GLN A 244 -4.95 0.15 -14.60
CA GLN A 244 -4.95 1.61 -14.64
C GLN A 244 -3.69 2.14 -13.99
N GLY A 245 -3.16 3.21 -14.55
CA GLY A 245 -2.07 3.98 -13.97
C GLY A 245 -2.44 5.44 -13.88
N SER A 246 -1.93 6.12 -12.87
CA SER A 246 -2.05 7.56 -12.76
C SER A 246 -0.78 8.19 -12.24
N VAL A 247 -0.51 9.41 -12.68
CA VAL A 247 0.59 10.22 -12.18
C VAL A 247 0.08 11.59 -11.75
N LEU A 248 0.62 12.09 -10.67
CA LEU A 248 0.48 13.45 -10.22
C LEU A 248 1.81 14.16 -10.46
N LEU A 249 1.76 15.24 -11.20
CA LEU A 249 2.89 16.10 -11.48
C LEU A 249 2.73 17.41 -10.74
N SER A 250 3.85 18.00 -10.34
CA SER A 250 3.91 19.32 -9.72
C SER A 250 4.96 20.15 -10.42
N ASP A 251 4.54 21.22 -11.09
CA ASP A 251 5.39 22.19 -11.75
C ASP A 251 5.03 23.63 -11.35
N GLU A 252 5.63 24.62 -12.00
CA GLU A 252 5.38 26.05 -11.74
C GLU A 252 3.93 26.47 -12.05
N SER A 253 3.23 25.75 -12.92
CA SER A 253 1.84 26.03 -13.29
C SER A 253 0.82 25.41 -12.32
N GLY A 254 1.24 24.45 -11.48
CA GLY A 254 0.41 23.80 -10.48
C GLY A 254 0.51 22.28 -10.44
N LEU A 255 -0.63 21.65 -10.10
CA LEU A 255 -0.75 20.19 -10.02
C LEU A 255 -1.48 19.66 -11.25
N HIS A 256 -0.87 18.69 -11.93
CA HIS A 256 -1.43 18.02 -13.09
C HIS A 256 -1.66 16.55 -12.79
N TYR A 257 -2.86 16.07 -13.04
CA TYR A 257 -3.21 14.66 -12.86
C TYR A 257 -3.47 14.00 -14.21
N LEU A 258 -2.68 12.96 -14.51
CA LEU A 258 -2.81 12.16 -15.74
C LEU A 258 -3.21 10.74 -15.39
N THR A 259 -4.18 10.19 -16.12
CA THR A 259 -4.62 8.80 -15.96
C THR A 259 -4.40 8.03 -17.26
N PHE A 260 -3.90 6.82 -17.14
CA PHE A 260 -3.67 5.88 -18.23
C PHE A 260 -4.54 4.65 -18.01
N THR A 261 -5.32 4.28 -19.02
CA THR A 261 -6.09 3.04 -19.03
C THR A 261 -5.55 2.16 -20.13
N PHE A 262 -5.23 0.90 -19.80
CA PHE A 262 -4.67 -0.05 -20.74
C PHE A 262 -5.80 -0.91 -21.30
N ARG A 263 -6.00 -0.84 -22.61
CA ARG A 263 -6.86 -1.82 -23.30
C ARG A 263 -6.02 -3.06 -23.59
N GLU A 264 -6.51 -4.23 -23.21
CA GLU A 264 -6.00 -5.47 -23.79
C GLU A 264 -6.16 -5.34 -25.31
N VAL A 265 -5.04 -5.34 -26.04
CA VAL A 265 -5.09 -5.52 -27.48
C VAL A 265 -5.55 -6.97 -27.69
N PRO A 266 -6.70 -7.23 -28.31
CA PRO A 266 -7.08 -8.60 -28.63
C PRO A 266 -5.89 -9.23 -29.38
N GLU A 267 -5.44 -10.40 -28.95
CA GLU A 267 -4.47 -11.17 -29.75
C GLU A 267 -5.11 -11.37 -31.14
N GLU A 268 -4.64 -10.63 -32.12
CA GLU A 268 -4.91 -10.86 -33.52
C GLU A 268 -4.26 -12.21 -33.89
N GLY A 269 -4.96 -13.29 -33.73
CA GLY A 269 -4.40 -14.55 -34.16
C GLY A 269 -5.14 -15.78 -33.71
N ASN A 270 -6.43 -15.89 -33.98
CA ASN A 270 -7.01 -17.19 -34.33
C ASN A 270 -8.43 -17.08 -34.93
N SER A 271 -8.63 -16.19 -35.90
CA SER A 271 -9.73 -16.38 -36.81
C SER A 271 -9.37 -17.54 -37.73
N LYS A 272 -9.58 -18.78 -37.26
CA LYS A 272 -9.79 -19.90 -38.19
C LYS A 272 -11.01 -19.49 -39.03
N LYS A 273 -10.72 -19.10 -40.27
CA LYS A 273 -11.76 -19.03 -41.32
C LYS A 273 -12.46 -20.36 -41.42
N PRO A 274 -13.78 -20.33 -41.68
CA PRO A 274 -14.59 -21.51 -41.83
C PRO A 274 -14.15 -22.42 -43.01
#